data_9baf6a33de8f54da2ffcb0ccd1433e62
#
_entry.id   9baf6a33de8f54da2ffcb0ccd1433e62
#
_cell.length_a   1.000
_cell.length_b   1.000
_cell.length_c   1.000
_cell.angle_alpha   90.00
_cell.angle_beta   90.00
_cell.angle_gamma   90.00
#
_symmetry.space_group_name_H-M   'P 1'
#
loop_
_entity.id
_entity.type
_entity.pdbx_description
1 polymer ?
#
loop_
_entity_poly.entity_id
_entity_poly.type
_entity_poly.pdbx_seq_one_letter_code
_entity_poly.pdbx_strand_id
1 'polypeptide(L)'
;MSIKDSIIELWEFCKKQLLSGEQDQVILDEIFRPIQLGIIAEDDLISTLDNRFLSGDVILTGTSIPKKFLLMSDQFTELRS
;
A
#
# COMPACT_ATOMS: atom_id res chain seq x y z
N MET A 1 11.36 5.00 20.01
CA MET A 1 11.04 4.62 18.61
C MET A 1 10.75 5.86 17.79
N SER A 2 11.35 6.00 16.62
CA SER A 2 11.11 7.16 15.77
C SER A 2 9.81 6.99 14.98
N ILE A 3 9.31 8.11 14.43
CA ILE A 3 8.14 8.08 13.56
C ILE A 3 8.41 7.19 12.34
N LYS A 4 9.63 7.24 11.82
CA LYS A 4 10.03 6.42 10.69
C LYS A 4 9.90 4.94 11.02
N ASP A 5 10.38 4.52 12.18
CA ASP A 5 10.29 3.12 12.60
C ASP A 5 8.85 2.66 12.77
N SER A 6 7.99 3.54 13.31
CA SER A 6 6.56 3.24 13.46
C SER A 6 5.89 3.04 12.11
N ILE A 7 6.23 3.87 11.12
CA ILE A 7 5.69 3.74 9.77
C ILE A 7 6.13 2.43 9.12
N ILE A 8 7.40 2.05 9.31
CA ILE A 8 7.92 0.78 8.78
C ILE A 8 7.20 -0.40 9.41
N GLU A 9 6.98 -0.37 10.72
CA GLU A 9 6.24 -1.45 11.40
C GLU A 9 4.81 -1.57 10.89
N LEU A 10 4.11 -0.44 10.71
CA LEU A 10 2.76 -0.45 10.16
C LEU A 10 2.75 -1.01 8.75
N TRP A 11 3.72 -0.64 7.93
CA TRP A 11 3.82 -1.15 6.57
C TRP A 11 4.05 -2.65 6.56
N GLU A 12 4.95 -3.16 7.41
CA GLU A 12 5.19 -4.60 7.50
C GLU A 12 3.92 -5.35 7.91
N PHE A 13 3.14 -4.79 8.84
CA PHE A 13 1.86 -5.36 9.22
C PHE A 13 0.89 -5.40 8.03
N CYS A 14 0.77 -4.29 7.31
CA CYS A 14 -0.10 -4.22 6.14
C CYS A 14 0.31 -5.21 5.05
N LYS A 15 1.61 -5.37 4.82
CA LYS A 15 2.11 -6.36 3.86
C LYS A 15 1.66 -7.77 4.23
N LYS A 16 1.74 -8.13 5.49
CA LYS A 16 1.29 -9.44 5.95
C LYS A 16 -0.19 -9.65 5.68
N GLN A 17 -1.00 -8.62 5.91
CA GLN A 17 -2.44 -8.70 5.66
C GLN A 17 -2.73 -8.89 4.17
N LEU A 18 -2.03 -8.15 3.32
CA LEU A 18 -2.21 -8.23 1.88
C LEU A 18 -1.79 -9.61 1.34
N LEU A 19 -0.68 -10.14 1.84
CA LEU A 19 -0.12 -11.40 1.34
C LEU A 19 -0.84 -12.63 1.91
N SER A 20 -1.45 -12.52 3.09
CA SER A 20 -2.16 -13.65 3.71
C SER A 20 -3.55 -13.88 3.10
N GLY A 21 -4.17 -12.84 2.59
CA GLY A 21 -5.53 -12.95 2.05
C GLY A 21 -6.60 -13.18 3.10
N GLU A 22 -6.28 -12.97 4.39
CA GLU A 22 -7.24 -13.20 5.48
C GLU A 22 -8.24 -12.06 5.65
N GLN A 23 -7.94 -10.90 5.13
CA GLN A 23 -8.78 -9.72 5.27
C GLN A 23 -9.67 -9.55 4.05
N ASP A 24 -10.94 -9.21 4.29
CA ASP A 24 -11.88 -8.89 3.20
C ASP A 24 -11.58 -7.55 2.57
N GLN A 25 -11.00 -6.64 3.33
CA GLN A 25 -10.67 -5.31 2.85
C GLN A 25 -9.44 -4.78 3.58
N VAL A 26 -8.53 -4.19 2.83
CA VAL A 26 -7.35 -3.52 3.40
C VAL A 26 -7.32 -2.08 2.86
N ILE A 27 -7.24 -1.12 3.77
CA ILE A 27 -7.16 0.30 3.41
C ILE A 27 -5.77 0.81 3.78
N LEU A 28 -5.02 1.29 2.78
CA LEU A 28 -3.70 1.86 2.98
C LEU A 28 -3.83 3.39 2.92
N ASP A 29 -4.11 3.98 4.08
CA ASP A 29 -4.37 5.41 4.21
C ASP A 29 -3.06 6.21 4.10
N GLU A 30 -3.07 7.22 3.24
CA GLU A 30 -1.90 8.10 2.99
C GLU A 30 -0.63 7.31 2.67
N ILE A 31 -0.76 6.22 1.91
CA ILE A 31 0.37 5.33 1.61
C ILE A 31 1.46 6.02 0.78
N PHE A 32 1.10 7.00 -0.03
CA PHE A 32 2.06 7.64 -0.91
C PHE A 32 2.98 8.63 -0.19
N ARG A 33 2.60 9.09 0.99
CA ARG A 33 3.42 10.02 1.76
C ARG A 33 4.75 9.39 2.23
N PRO A 34 4.73 8.22 2.87
CA PRO A 34 5.98 7.54 3.25
C PRO A 34 6.83 7.19 2.03
N ILE A 35 6.20 6.91 0.90
CA ILE A 35 6.92 6.59 -0.33
C ILE A 35 7.65 7.84 -0.83
N GLN A 36 7.01 9.00 -0.82
CA GLN A 36 7.63 10.26 -1.23
C GLN A 36 8.78 10.63 -0.32
N LEU A 37 8.69 10.29 0.96
CA LEU A 37 9.74 10.57 1.94
C LEU A 37 10.87 9.55 1.94
N GLY A 38 10.76 8.51 1.11
CA GLY A 38 11.78 7.47 1.03
C GLY A 38 11.78 6.48 2.18
N ILE A 39 10.74 6.47 3.01
CA ILE A 39 10.62 5.53 4.14
C ILE A 39 10.20 4.16 3.65
N ILE A 40 9.28 4.12 2.68
CA ILE A 40 8.81 2.88 2.05
C ILE A 40 9.24 2.93 0.59
N ALA A 41 9.86 1.85 0.11
CA ALA A 41 10.25 1.76 -1.29
C ALA A 41 9.01 1.58 -2.17
N GLU A 42 8.91 2.36 -3.24
CA GLU A 42 7.82 2.26 -4.19
C GLU A 42 7.73 0.85 -4.78
N ASP A 43 8.89 0.27 -5.10
CA ASP A 43 8.95 -1.09 -5.65
C ASP A 43 8.42 -2.13 -4.66
N ASP A 44 8.59 -1.90 -3.36
CA ASP A 44 8.09 -2.80 -2.34
C ASP A 44 6.55 -2.80 -2.33
N LEU A 45 5.93 -1.64 -2.46
CA LEU A 45 4.48 -1.56 -2.57
C LEU A 45 3.98 -2.25 -3.83
N ILE A 46 4.63 -1.99 -4.96
CA ILE A 46 4.24 -2.58 -6.25
C ILE A 46 4.34 -4.10 -6.18
N SER A 47 5.46 -4.61 -5.67
CA SER A 47 5.68 -6.05 -5.56
C SER A 47 4.64 -6.70 -4.63
N THR A 48 4.30 -6.03 -3.53
CA THR A 48 3.29 -6.54 -2.60
C THR A 48 1.92 -6.62 -3.27
N LEU A 49 1.53 -5.59 -4.02
CA LEU A 49 0.26 -5.59 -4.73
C LEU A 49 0.21 -6.69 -5.80
N ASP A 50 1.33 -6.90 -6.51
CA ASP A 50 1.40 -7.95 -7.52
C ASP A 50 1.24 -9.35 -6.93
N ASN A 51 1.69 -9.56 -5.70
CA ASN A 51 1.71 -10.85 -5.05
C ASN A 51 0.56 -11.07 -4.06
N ARG A 52 -0.32 -10.09 -3.89
CA ARG A 52 -1.43 -10.22 -2.96
C ARG A 52 -2.46 -11.25 -3.43
N PHE A 53 -3.20 -11.80 -2.48
CA PHE A 53 -4.34 -12.62 -2.83
C PHE A 53 -5.46 -11.77 -3.44
N LEU A 54 -6.16 -12.30 -4.42
CA LEU A 54 -7.19 -11.58 -5.17
C LEU A 54 -8.55 -11.54 -4.48
N SER A 55 -8.69 -12.18 -3.32
CA SER A 55 -9.98 -12.35 -2.67
C SER A 55 -10.50 -11.13 -1.91
N GLY A 56 -9.67 -10.12 -1.68
CA GLY A 56 -10.06 -8.95 -0.89
C GLY A 56 -9.95 -7.64 -1.65
N ASP A 57 -10.61 -6.62 -1.13
CA ASP A 57 -10.52 -5.27 -1.67
C ASP A 57 -9.30 -4.55 -1.12
N VAL A 58 -8.61 -3.82 -1.97
CA VAL A 58 -7.48 -2.96 -1.55
C VAL A 58 -7.78 -1.53 -1.97
N ILE A 59 -7.78 -0.64 -0.99
CA ILE A 59 -8.04 0.77 -1.20
C ILE A 59 -6.78 1.56 -0.84
N LEU A 60 -6.30 2.36 -1.77
CA LEU A 60 -5.14 3.23 -1.55
C LEU A 60 -5.61 4.66 -1.47
N THR A 61 -5.15 5.39 -0.47
CA THR A 61 -5.45 6.82 -0.35
C THR A 61 -4.18 7.65 -0.28
N GLY A 62 -4.27 8.89 -0.75
CA GLY A 62 -3.16 9.83 -0.68
C GLY A 62 -3.49 11.14 -1.37
N THR A 63 -2.81 12.21 -0.96
CA THR A 63 -3.04 13.54 -1.50
C THR A 63 -2.27 13.79 -2.80
N SER A 64 -1.21 13.04 -3.03
CA SER A 64 -0.36 13.19 -4.22
C SER A 64 -0.02 11.81 -4.75
N ILE A 65 -0.72 11.41 -5.81
CA ILE A 65 -0.64 10.06 -6.36
C ILE A 65 0.35 10.02 -7.51
N PRO A 66 1.41 9.18 -7.44
CA PRO A 66 2.32 9.03 -8.58
C PRO A 66 1.59 8.49 -9.80
N LYS A 67 1.91 9.00 -10.98
CA LYS A 67 1.29 8.58 -12.24
C LYS A 67 1.37 7.07 -12.48
N LYS A 68 2.43 6.45 -12.04
CA LYS A 68 2.64 5.02 -12.16
C LYS A 68 1.45 4.24 -11.58
N PHE A 69 0.92 4.69 -10.44
CA PHE A 69 -0.21 4.01 -9.80
C PHE A 69 -1.53 4.23 -10.53
N LEU A 70 -1.67 5.32 -11.24
CA LEU A 70 -2.86 5.56 -12.05
C LEU A 70 -2.97 4.57 -13.22
N LEU A 71 -1.83 4.03 -13.66
CA LEU A 71 -1.77 3.05 -14.74
C LEU A 71 -1.89 1.61 -14.25
N MET A 72 -1.91 1.40 -12.94
CA MET A 72 -1.94 0.07 -12.32
C MET A 72 -3.31 -0.24 -11.71
N SER A 73 -4.38 0.22 -12.33
CA SER A 73 -5.73 0.13 -11.77
C SER A 73 -6.23 -1.30 -11.53
N ASP A 74 -5.57 -2.29 -12.12
CA ASP A 74 -5.91 -3.70 -11.91
C ASP A 74 -5.26 -4.28 -10.65
N GLN A 75 -4.37 -3.54 -10.00
CA GLN A 75 -3.65 -4.01 -8.80
C GLN A 75 -4.34 -3.65 -7.49
N PHE A 76 -5.36 -2.80 -7.53
CA PHE A 76 -6.10 -2.39 -6.33
C PHE A 76 -7.55 -2.09 -6.69
N THR A 77 -8.43 -2.12 -5.68
CA THR A 77 -9.86 -1.93 -5.89
C THR A 77 -10.23 -0.47 -6.11
N GLU A 78 -9.64 0.43 -5.35
CA GLU A 78 -9.97 1.84 -5.39
C GLU A 78 -8.76 2.70 -5.06
N LEU A 79 -8.69 3.86 -5.68
CA LEU A 79 -7.66 4.86 -5.44
C LEU A 79 -8.35 6.18 -5.13
N ARG A 80 -8.11 6.71 -3.93
CA ARG A 80 -8.71 7.96 -3.45
C ARG A 80 -7.64 9.02 -3.24
N SER A 81 -7.90 10.20 -3.75
CA SER A 81 -6.99 11.33 -3.55
C SER A 81 -7.52 12.31 -2.49
#